data_b10d3a00cbef75053e358c659c23b0a1
#
_entry.id   b10d3a00cbef75053e358c659c23b0a1
#
_cell.length_a   1.000
_cell.length_b   1.000
_cell.length_c   1.000
_cell.angle_alpha   90.00
_cell.angle_beta   90.00
_cell.angle_gamma   90.00
#
_symmetry.space_group_name_H-M   'P 1'
#
loop_
_entity.id
_entity.type
_entity.pdbx_description
1 polymer ?
#
loop_
_entity_poly.entity_id
_entity_poly.type
_entity_poly.pdbx_seq_one_letter_code
_entity_poly.pdbx_strand_id
1 'polypeptide(L)' 'MTIINRVIYPADKMHLKNIHTGEIYPGEIIPAKSLSEADFAEVTEAEYQAYLTAEEEISDSEALAIITGGADI' A
#
# COMPACT_ATOMS: atom_id res chain seq x y z
N MET A 1 7.37 15.02 3.46
CA MET A 1 6.97 14.11 4.58
C MET A 1 7.44 14.74 5.89
N THR A 2 6.60 14.69 6.89
CA THR A 2 6.87 15.32 8.20
C THR A 2 6.83 14.23 9.27
N ILE A 3 7.73 14.32 10.24
CA ILE A 3 7.77 13.35 11.34
C ILE A 3 7.57 14.08 12.66
N ILE A 4 6.58 13.65 13.43
CA ILE A 4 6.28 14.21 14.74
C ILE A 4 6.01 13.05 15.68
N ASN A 5 6.80 12.95 16.77
CA ASN A 5 6.66 11.88 17.77
C ASN A 5 6.60 10.48 17.11
N ARG A 6 7.51 10.23 16.18
CA ARG A 6 7.63 8.97 15.43
C ARG A 6 6.46 8.67 14.50
N VAL A 7 5.54 9.59 14.33
CA VAL A 7 4.47 9.45 13.35
C VAL A 7 4.92 10.13 12.06
N ILE A 8 4.85 9.42 10.96
CA ILE A 8 5.23 9.96 9.66
C ILE A 8 3.97 10.43 8.94
N TYR A 9 3.96 11.70 8.56
CA TYR A 9 2.84 12.32 7.86
C TYR A 9 3.21 12.55 6.41
N PRO A 10 2.38 12.14 5.45
CA PRO A 10 2.63 12.43 4.05
C PRO A 10 2.38 13.91 3.76
N ALA A 11 2.94 14.40 2.66
CA ALA A 11 2.65 15.74 2.17
C ALA A 11 1.18 15.81 1.74
N ASP A 12 0.66 17.03 1.57
CA ASP A 12 -0.71 17.23 1.17
C ASP A 12 -1.05 16.45 -0.11
N LYS A 13 -2.14 15.71 -0.07
CA LYS A 13 -2.62 14.89 -1.18
C LYS A 13 -1.67 13.76 -1.59
N MET A 14 -0.73 13.42 -0.73
CA MET A 14 0.20 12.33 -0.98
C MET A 14 -0.08 11.18 -0.01
N HIS A 15 0.47 10.02 -0.33
CA HIS A 15 0.37 8.84 0.52
C HIS A 15 1.77 8.29 0.76
N LEU A 16 1.91 7.43 1.76
CA LEU A 16 3.20 6.83 2.10
C LEU A 16 3.27 5.41 1.59
N LYS A 17 4.41 5.06 1.00
CA LYS A 17 4.65 3.72 0.48
C LYS A 17 5.88 3.14 1.18
N ASN A 18 5.75 1.90 1.67
CA ASN A 18 6.90 1.16 2.19
C ASN A 18 7.68 0.62 1.00
N ILE A 19 8.90 1.11 0.81
CA ILE A 19 9.70 0.74 -0.36
C ILE A 19 10.19 -0.70 -0.33
N HIS A 20 10.11 -1.36 0.82
CA HIS A 20 10.54 -2.76 0.96
C HIS A 20 9.41 -3.74 0.66
N THR A 21 8.19 -3.39 1.05
CA THR A 21 7.03 -4.27 0.86
C THR A 21 6.15 -3.86 -0.31
N GLY A 22 6.25 -2.61 -0.75
CA GLY A 22 5.39 -2.06 -1.80
C GLY A 22 4.02 -1.63 -1.31
N GLU A 23 3.75 -1.79 -0.01
CA GLU A 23 2.45 -1.43 0.55
C GLU A 23 2.29 0.09 0.62
N ILE A 24 1.12 0.59 0.26
CA ILE A 24 0.82 2.02 0.31
C ILE A 24 -0.25 2.28 1.38
N TYR A 25 0.00 3.27 2.21
CA TYR A 25 -0.87 3.60 3.34
C TYR A 25 -1.71 4.83 3.03
N PRO A 26 -2.96 4.88 3.50
CA PRO A 26 -3.87 6.00 3.16
C PRO A 26 -3.57 7.31 3.88
N GLY A 27 -2.72 7.31 4.88
CA GLY A 27 -2.43 8.52 5.65
C GLY A 27 -1.19 8.35 6.50
N GLU A 28 -1.16 9.02 7.66
CA GLU A 28 -0.01 8.92 8.56
C GLU A 28 0.17 7.49 9.07
N ILE A 29 1.41 7.16 9.37
CA ILE A 29 1.78 5.84 9.88
C ILE A 29 2.74 5.97 11.05
N ILE A 30 2.74 4.95 11.91
CA ILE A 30 3.72 4.82 12.98
C ILE A 30 4.60 3.64 12.59
N PRO A 31 5.83 3.89 12.14
CA PRO A 31 6.68 2.79 11.67
C PRO A 31 7.17 1.92 12.82
N ALA A 32 7.48 0.67 12.50
CA ALA A 32 8.11 -0.22 13.45
C ALA A 32 9.47 0.35 13.86
N LYS A 33 9.98 -0.07 15.02
CA LYS A 33 11.24 0.47 15.55
C LYS A 33 12.41 0.28 14.61
N SER A 34 12.37 -0.76 13.79
CA SER A 34 13.43 -1.05 12.83
C SER A 34 13.36 -0.20 11.57
N LEU A 35 12.30 0.58 11.40
CA LEU A 35 12.08 1.38 10.22
C LEU A 35 12.25 2.87 10.52
N SER A 36 12.56 3.63 9.48
CA SER A 36 12.70 5.08 9.57
C SER A 36 12.06 5.73 8.35
N GLU A 37 12.10 7.07 8.29
CA GLU A 37 11.54 7.78 7.15
C GLU A 37 12.16 7.34 5.83
N ALA A 38 13.42 6.89 5.85
CA ALA A 38 14.12 6.45 4.65
C ALA A 38 13.52 5.17 4.06
N ASP A 39 12.74 4.43 4.85
CA ASP A 39 12.09 3.21 4.38
C ASP A 39 10.75 3.48 3.69
N PHE A 40 10.35 4.74 3.61
CA PHE A 40 9.08 5.12 3.01
C PHE A 40 9.28 6.19 1.95
N ALA A 41 8.41 6.19 0.95
CA ALA A 41 8.42 7.18 -0.11
C ALA A 41 7.01 7.76 -0.23
N GLU A 42 6.93 9.00 -0.71
CA GLU A 42 5.64 9.62 -0.96
C GLU A 42 5.17 9.32 -2.37
N VAL A 43 3.91 8.92 -2.50
CA VAL A 43 3.30 8.60 -3.78
C VAL A 43 2.02 9.39 -3.95
N THR A 44 1.57 9.54 -5.18
CA THR A 44 0.37 10.33 -5.49
C THR A 44 -0.90 9.54 -5.20
N GLU A 45 -2.04 10.25 -5.15
CA GLU A 45 -3.34 9.61 -5.02
C GLU A 45 -3.58 8.63 -6.17
N ALA A 46 -3.14 9.00 -7.38
CA ALA A 46 -3.30 8.12 -8.53
C ALA A 46 -2.55 6.80 -8.34
N GLU A 47 -1.36 6.85 -7.79
CA GLU A 47 -0.59 5.64 -7.50
C GLU A 47 -1.25 4.79 -6.43
N TYR A 48 -1.82 5.44 -5.41
CA TYR A 48 -2.54 4.74 -4.37
C TYR A 48 -3.77 4.03 -4.92
N GLN A 49 -4.54 4.70 -5.76
CA GLN A 49 -5.72 4.10 -6.39
C GLN A 49 -5.33 2.92 -7.29
N ALA A 50 -4.25 3.06 -8.03
CA ALA A 50 -3.75 1.96 -8.87
C ALA A 50 -3.33 0.76 -8.01
N TYR A 51 -2.72 1.01 -6.88
CA TYR A 51 -2.32 -0.04 -5.94
C TYR A 51 -3.56 -0.79 -5.40
N LEU A 52 -4.58 -0.06 -4.99
CA LEU A 52 -5.82 -0.68 -4.51
C LEU A 52 -6.50 -1.50 -5.58
N THR A 53 -6.55 -0.99 -6.80
CA THR A 53 -7.15 -1.69 -7.93
C THR A 53 -6.38 -2.96 -8.26
N ALA A 54 -5.05 -2.88 -8.24
CA ALA A 54 -4.21 -4.05 -8.51
C ALA A 54 -4.43 -5.14 -7.45
N GLU A 55 -4.57 -4.76 -6.19
CA GLU A 55 -4.85 -5.74 -5.13
C GLU A 55 -6.22 -6.38 -5.30
N GLU A 56 -7.21 -5.59 -5.66
CA GLU A 56 -8.55 -6.11 -5.92
C GLU A 56 -8.53 -7.08 -7.10
N GLU A 57 -7.82 -6.72 -8.16
CA GLU A 57 -7.71 -7.59 -9.34
C GLU A 57 -7.03 -8.90 -9.01
N ILE A 58 -5.98 -8.86 -8.21
CA ILE A 58 -5.29 -10.08 -7.79
C ILE A 58 -6.21 -10.96 -6.97
N SER A 59 -6.93 -10.38 -6.03
CA SER A 59 -7.88 -11.11 -5.19
C SER A 59 -8.99 -11.71 -6.02
N ASP A 60 -9.53 -10.95 -6.95
CA ASP A 60 -10.58 -11.44 -7.84
C ASP A 60 -10.07 -12.57 -8.71
N SER A 61 -8.87 -12.45 -9.23
CA SER A 61 -8.26 -13.50 -10.04
C SER A 61 -8.09 -14.78 -9.24
N GLU A 62 -7.67 -14.67 -8.00
CA GLU A 62 -7.54 -15.84 -7.14
C GLU A 62 -8.90 -16.47 -6.85
N ALA A 63 -9.90 -15.66 -6.58
CA ALA A 63 -11.24 -16.16 -6.35
C ALA A 63 -11.79 -16.86 -7.59
N LEU A 64 -11.59 -16.29 -8.76
CA LEU A 64 -12.01 -16.89 -10.02
C LEU A 64 -11.27 -18.18 -10.28
N ALA A 65 -10.00 -18.21 -10.02
CA ALA A 65 -9.21 -19.42 -10.21
C ALA A 65 -9.70 -20.54 -9.31
N ILE A 66 -10.07 -20.22 -8.08
CA ILE A 66 -10.58 -21.22 -7.15
C ILE A 66 -11.99 -21.65 -7.53
N ILE A 67 -12.85 -20.71 -7.81
CA ILE A 67 -14.25 -21.00 -8.10
C ILE A 67 -14.43 -21.57 -9.50
N THR A 68 -13.87 -20.90 -10.49
CA THR A 68 -14.05 -21.27 -11.89
C THR A 68 -13.12 -22.38 -12.31
N GLY A 69 -11.85 -22.18 -12.08
CA GLY A 69 -10.84 -23.16 -12.46
C GLY A 69 -11.00 -24.46 -11.72
N GLY A 70 -11.17 -24.37 -10.41
CA GLY A 70 -11.33 -25.54 -9.58
C GLY A 70 -12.67 -26.24 -9.78
N ALA A 71 -13.71 -25.45 -9.95
CA ALA A 71 -15.05 -26.00 -10.11
C ALA A 71 -15.30 -26.55 -11.50
N ASP A 72 -14.73 -25.92 -12.50
CA ASP A 72 -14.93 -26.30 -13.88
C ASP A 72 -14.09 -27.48 -14.31
N ILE A 73 -13.06 -27.71 -13.58
CA ILE A 73 -12.10 -28.75 -13.95
C ILE A 73 -12.40 -30.09 -13.34
#